data_8b0e57e1704f33cdce3ccbae96a36e64
#
_entry.id   8b0e57e1704f33cdce3ccbae96a36e64
#
_cell.length_a   1.000
_cell.length_b   1.000
_cell.length_c   1.000
_cell.angle_alpha   90.00
_cell.angle_beta   90.00
_cell.angle_gamma   90.00
#
_symmetry.space_group_name_H-M   'P 1'
#
loop_
_entity.id
_entity.type
_entity.pdbx_description
1 polymer ?
#
loop_
_entity_poly.entity_id
_entity_poly.type
_entity_poly.pdbx_seq_one_letter_code
_entity_poly.pdbx_strand_id
1 'polypeptide(L)'
;MPPAYGLPVPRIPHEPALGELLDVLVDTRLVTLTGPAGVGKSHLAARLAESVTDLPVHRADLSDCADAALVPQTVAAALHAGTAPGSGTDPMEAVLRLLAGRRGLLVLDTCERVRVGCAYLVGRLHDSCPGLQILMTSRSPIGVPGEYRVPLRPLSREQTVELLREKAAMQGVDLPVFWTRLLAERLDGDPLSVLLAARTLGKSVTPQQLYSSLCEPGARFGVLIHGPKDPARHRTLLRAIAWSHDLCGRAERLLWARLSAFTGNFTAEQVKTVFAGDGELAALIEASVVLPEDDGTFRLPLAHREYGQLLLEGLGRP
;
A
#
# COMPACT_ATOMS: atom_id res chain seq x y z
N MET A 1 -27.34 -6.23 5.89
CA MET A 1 -26.42 -7.19 6.52
C MET A 1 -25.06 -6.54 6.58
N PRO A 2 -24.41 -6.41 7.74
CA PRO A 2 -23.04 -5.93 7.79
C PRO A 2 -22.12 -6.95 7.11
N PRO A 3 -21.09 -6.52 6.37
CA PRO A 3 -20.14 -7.45 5.76
C PRO A 3 -19.40 -8.22 6.85
N ALA A 4 -19.22 -9.53 6.61
CA ALA A 4 -18.59 -10.48 7.49
C ALA A 4 -17.07 -10.25 7.60
N TYR A 5 -16.66 -9.26 8.40
CA TYR A 5 -15.28 -9.10 8.86
C TYR A 5 -15.20 -9.27 10.39
N GLY A 6 -15.67 -10.44 10.85
CA GLY A 6 -15.68 -10.79 12.28
C GLY A 6 -14.46 -11.57 12.75
N LEU A 7 -13.29 -11.39 12.14
CA LEU A 7 -12.02 -11.86 12.70
C LEU A 7 -11.24 -10.65 13.23
N PRO A 8 -10.67 -10.70 14.43
CA PRO A 8 -9.82 -9.64 14.93
C PRO A 8 -8.72 -9.38 13.90
N VAL A 9 -8.65 -8.14 13.42
CA VAL A 9 -7.63 -7.71 12.44
C VAL A 9 -6.27 -7.91 13.11
N PRO A 10 -5.41 -8.81 12.61
CA PRO A 10 -4.15 -9.13 13.29
C PRO A 10 -3.28 -7.89 13.36
N ARG A 11 -2.64 -7.66 14.51
CA ARG A 11 -1.72 -6.53 14.71
C ARG A 11 -0.57 -6.58 13.72
N ILE A 12 -0.33 -5.50 12.99
CA ILE A 12 0.96 -5.22 12.35
C ILE A 12 1.69 -4.26 13.31
N PRO A 13 3.01 -4.41 13.54
CA PRO A 13 3.76 -3.61 14.52
C PRO A 13 3.93 -2.12 14.14
N HIS A 14 2.92 -1.48 13.58
CA HIS A 14 2.84 -0.02 13.36
C HIS A 14 1.99 0.67 14.45
N GLU A 15 1.77 0.03 15.60
CA GLU A 15 0.87 0.54 16.66
C GLU A 15 1.30 1.85 17.33
N PRO A 16 2.59 2.22 17.44
CA PRO A 16 2.92 3.58 17.91
C PRO A 16 2.35 4.66 17.00
N ALA A 17 2.23 4.36 15.70
CA ALA A 17 1.69 5.28 14.70
C ALA A 17 0.17 5.50 14.79
N LEU A 18 -0.60 4.66 15.48
CA LEU A 18 -2.06 4.78 15.48
C LEU A 18 -2.53 5.99 16.31
N GLY A 19 -1.95 6.18 17.51
CA GLY A 19 -2.25 7.34 18.36
C GLY A 19 -1.83 8.65 17.70
N GLU A 20 -0.59 8.70 17.22
CA GLU A 20 -0.07 9.87 16.50
C GLU A 20 -0.91 10.20 15.26
N LEU A 21 -1.40 9.18 14.57
CA LEU A 21 -2.23 9.35 13.38
C LEU A 21 -3.61 9.94 13.70
N LEU A 22 -4.19 9.56 14.84
CA LEU A 22 -5.46 10.13 15.33
C LEU A 22 -5.28 11.61 15.68
N ASP A 23 -4.19 11.97 16.36
CA ASP A 23 -3.88 13.36 16.71
C ASP A 23 -3.70 14.20 15.45
N VAL A 24 -2.93 13.70 14.48
CA VAL A 24 -2.74 14.37 13.18
C VAL A 24 -4.07 14.55 12.43
N LEU A 25 -4.96 13.56 12.44
CA LEU A 25 -6.28 13.66 11.78
C LEU A 25 -7.19 14.72 12.43
N VAL A 26 -7.10 14.89 13.74
CA VAL A 26 -7.85 15.95 14.45
C VAL A 26 -7.36 17.33 14.00
N ASP A 27 -6.06 17.53 13.89
CA ASP A 27 -5.46 18.83 13.59
C ASP A 27 -5.55 19.21 12.10
N THR A 28 -5.28 18.24 11.20
CA THR A 28 -5.14 18.52 9.76
C THR A 28 -6.38 18.22 8.94
N ARG A 29 -7.27 17.38 9.43
CA ARG A 29 -8.49 16.87 8.76
C ARG A 29 -8.25 16.11 7.45
N LEU A 30 -7.07 16.16 6.86
CA LEU A 30 -6.77 15.56 5.55
C LEU A 30 -5.43 14.83 5.59
N VAL A 31 -5.47 13.51 5.70
CA VAL A 31 -4.29 12.66 5.84
C VAL A 31 -4.22 11.62 4.73
N THR A 32 -3.04 11.48 4.13
CA THR A 32 -2.75 10.41 3.17
C THR A 32 -1.64 9.50 3.68
N LEU A 33 -1.98 8.22 3.89
CA LEU A 33 -0.99 7.18 4.13
C LEU A 33 -0.32 6.82 2.81
N THR A 34 0.98 7.09 2.70
CA THR A 34 1.76 6.74 1.51
C THR A 34 2.75 5.61 1.81
N GLY A 35 3.27 4.96 0.79
CA GLY A 35 4.28 3.90 0.96
C GLY A 35 4.16 2.79 -0.08
N PRO A 36 5.15 1.86 -0.11
CA PRO A 36 5.24 0.82 -1.12
C PRO A 36 4.07 -0.16 -1.10
N ALA A 37 3.98 -0.98 -2.15
CA ALA A 37 3.06 -2.11 -2.20
C ALA A 37 3.26 -3.03 -0.99
N GLY A 38 2.18 -3.50 -0.38
CA GLY A 38 2.28 -4.50 0.70
C GLY A 38 2.61 -3.96 2.09
N VAL A 39 3.04 -2.70 2.23
CA VAL A 39 3.52 -2.11 3.51
C VAL A 39 2.45 -2.01 4.61
N GLY A 40 1.18 -2.21 4.29
CA GLY A 40 0.10 -2.23 5.29
C GLY A 40 -0.77 -0.99 5.37
N LYS A 41 -0.75 -0.07 4.38
CA LYS A 41 -1.58 1.16 4.37
C LYS A 41 -3.06 0.93 4.63
N SER A 42 -3.69 0.08 3.83
CA SER A 42 -5.12 -0.27 3.96
C SER A 42 -5.43 -0.94 5.29
N HIS A 43 -4.49 -1.73 5.82
CA HIS A 43 -4.61 -2.36 7.13
C HIS A 43 -4.59 -1.32 8.25
N LEU A 44 -3.64 -0.38 8.22
CA LEU A 44 -3.56 0.68 9.22
C LEU A 44 -4.78 1.60 9.15
N ALA A 45 -5.25 1.95 7.94
CA ALA A 45 -6.46 2.73 7.76
C ALA A 45 -7.70 2.03 8.32
N ALA A 46 -7.80 0.69 8.14
CA ALA A 46 -8.87 -0.12 8.71
C ALA A 46 -8.83 -0.12 10.24
N ARG A 47 -7.63 -0.32 10.83
CA ARG A 47 -7.41 -0.30 12.27
C ARG A 47 -7.77 1.06 12.89
N LEU A 48 -7.36 2.15 12.24
CA LEU A 48 -7.72 3.49 12.67
C LEU A 48 -9.24 3.69 12.62
N ALA A 49 -9.89 3.28 11.54
CA ALA A 49 -11.33 3.37 11.41
C ALA A 49 -12.08 2.59 12.51
N GLU A 50 -11.56 1.44 12.93
CA GLU A 50 -12.12 0.63 14.03
C GLU A 50 -11.88 1.25 15.41
N SER A 51 -10.81 2.04 15.59
CA SER A 51 -10.49 2.71 16.86
C SER A 51 -11.31 3.98 17.09
N VAL A 52 -11.88 4.56 16.04
CA VAL A 52 -12.75 5.74 16.13
C VAL A 52 -14.15 5.31 16.53
N THR A 53 -14.54 5.61 17.77
CA THR A 53 -15.85 5.19 18.34
C THR A 53 -16.82 6.34 18.57
N ASP A 54 -16.34 7.57 18.55
CA ASP A 54 -17.07 8.80 18.86
C ASP A 54 -17.60 9.55 17.62
N LEU A 55 -17.20 9.11 16.42
CA LEU A 55 -17.60 9.69 15.15
C LEU A 55 -18.11 8.62 14.17
N PRO A 56 -19.08 8.96 13.30
CA PRO A 56 -19.46 8.10 12.18
C PRO A 56 -18.26 7.87 11.26
N VAL A 57 -18.00 6.60 10.91
CA VAL A 57 -16.94 6.22 10.01
C VAL A 57 -17.54 5.72 8.69
N HIS A 58 -17.13 6.34 7.60
CA HIS A 58 -17.51 5.97 6.25
C HIS A 58 -16.28 5.43 5.51
N ARG A 59 -16.45 4.36 4.72
CA ARG A 59 -15.34 3.75 3.98
C ARG A 59 -15.75 3.52 2.53
N ALA A 60 -14.84 3.86 1.61
CA ALA A 60 -14.95 3.53 0.20
C ALA A 60 -13.63 2.92 -0.29
N ASP A 61 -13.70 1.71 -0.86
CA ASP A 61 -12.58 1.07 -1.56
C ASP A 61 -12.65 1.45 -3.04
N LEU A 62 -11.59 2.07 -3.53
CA LEU A 62 -11.45 2.53 -4.91
C LEU A 62 -10.62 1.59 -5.78
N SER A 63 -10.28 0.39 -5.26
CA SER A 63 -9.43 -0.58 -5.98
C SER A 63 -9.99 -0.99 -7.35
N ASP A 64 -11.30 -1.09 -7.46
CA ASP A 64 -12.00 -1.46 -8.70
C ASP A 64 -12.47 -0.24 -9.52
N CYS A 65 -12.25 0.98 -9.01
CA CYS A 65 -12.57 2.20 -9.75
C CYS A 65 -11.53 2.41 -10.87
N ALA A 66 -11.95 2.21 -12.10
CA ALA A 66 -11.06 2.27 -13.26
C ALA A 66 -10.88 3.68 -13.84
N ASP A 67 -11.85 4.58 -13.60
CA ASP A 67 -11.89 5.92 -14.15
C ASP A 67 -12.01 6.97 -13.03
N ALA A 68 -11.18 8.01 -13.11
CA ALA A 68 -11.19 9.13 -12.19
C ALA A 68 -12.54 9.86 -12.12
N ALA A 69 -13.27 9.91 -13.25
CA ALA A 69 -14.60 10.52 -13.31
C ALA A 69 -15.66 9.76 -12.50
N LEU A 70 -15.44 8.46 -12.26
CA LEU A 70 -16.37 7.60 -11.51
C LEU A 70 -16.14 7.62 -10.00
N VAL A 71 -15.12 8.32 -9.50
CA VAL A 71 -14.82 8.37 -8.05
C VAL A 71 -15.99 8.88 -7.23
N PRO A 72 -16.68 10.00 -7.57
CA PRO A 72 -17.85 10.45 -6.80
C PRO A 72 -18.97 9.40 -6.78
N GLN A 73 -19.21 8.73 -7.91
CA GLN A 73 -20.23 7.67 -8.01
C GLN A 73 -19.88 6.45 -7.15
N THR A 74 -18.61 6.02 -7.18
CA THR A 74 -18.12 4.89 -6.37
C THR A 74 -18.26 5.20 -4.88
N VAL A 75 -17.88 6.41 -4.47
CA VAL A 75 -18.02 6.86 -3.07
C VAL A 75 -19.50 6.98 -2.68
N ALA A 76 -20.33 7.59 -3.53
CA ALA A 76 -21.77 7.70 -3.26
C ALA A 76 -22.44 6.32 -3.07
N ALA A 77 -22.06 5.34 -3.89
CA ALA A 77 -22.55 3.96 -3.76
C ALA A 77 -22.08 3.32 -2.44
N ALA A 78 -20.79 3.46 -2.09
CA ALA A 78 -20.23 2.94 -0.85
C ALA A 78 -20.89 3.54 0.41
N LEU A 79 -21.29 4.81 0.35
CA LEU A 79 -21.95 5.52 1.42
C LEU A 79 -23.48 5.32 1.45
N HIS A 80 -24.06 4.57 0.52
CA HIS A 80 -25.50 4.44 0.34
C HIS A 80 -26.22 5.81 0.23
N ALA A 81 -25.57 6.75 -0.49
CA ALA A 81 -26.01 8.15 -0.58
C ALA A 81 -27.27 8.38 -1.44
N GLY A 82 -28.11 7.36 -1.63
CA GLY A 82 -29.40 7.48 -2.33
C GLY A 82 -29.28 7.68 -3.84
N THR A 83 -28.14 7.34 -4.45
CA THR A 83 -27.94 7.36 -5.88
C THR A 83 -28.42 6.05 -6.53
N ALA A 84 -29.73 5.80 -6.52
CA ALA A 84 -30.28 4.69 -7.29
C ALA A 84 -30.01 4.91 -8.79
N PRO A 85 -29.71 3.86 -9.57
CA PRO A 85 -29.62 3.97 -11.02
C PRO A 85 -30.89 4.64 -11.59
N GLY A 86 -30.72 5.76 -12.28
CA GLY A 86 -31.84 6.51 -12.85
C GLY A 86 -32.44 7.61 -11.96
N SER A 87 -31.90 7.89 -10.77
CA SER A 87 -32.43 8.95 -9.86
C SER A 87 -32.20 10.38 -10.36
N GLY A 88 -31.38 10.57 -11.42
CA GLY A 88 -31.03 11.91 -11.94
C GLY A 88 -30.20 12.77 -10.97
N THR A 89 -29.84 12.24 -9.80
CA THR A 89 -29.03 12.95 -8.80
C THR A 89 -27.55 12.87 -9.16
N ASP A 90 -26.87 14.01 -9.24
CA ASP A 90 -25.41 14.06 -9.38
C ASP A 90 -24.74 13.35 -8.20
N PRO A 91 -23.85 12.34 -8.44
CA PRO A 91 -23.18 11.62 -7.37
C PRO A 91 -22.37 12.49 -6.43
N MET A 92 -21.72 13.54 -6.93
CA MET A 92 -20.99 14.51 -6.11
C MET A 92 -21.92 15.23 -5.14
N GLU A 93 -23.04 15.74 -5.65
CA GLU A 93 -24.05 16.43 -4.84
C GLU A 93 -24.72 15.50 -3.82
N ALA A 94 -24.85 14.22 -4.13
CA ALA A 94 -25.36 13.22 -3.18
C ALA A 94 -24.39 13.00 -2.01
N VAL A 95 -23.08 12.87 -2.30
CA VAL A 95 -22.04 12.73 -1.27
C VAL A 95 -21.95 13.99 -0.41
N LEU A 96 -21.95 15.17 -1.02
CA LEU A 96 -21.93 16.45 -0.31
C LEU A 96 -23.13 16.58 0.63
N ARG A 97 -24.36 16.32 0.17
CA ARG A 97 -25.58 16.37 1.01
C ARG A 97 -25.54 15.40 2.18
N LEU A 98 -24.99 14.21 1.97
CA LEU A 98 -24.87 13.20 3.03
C LEU A 98 -23.93 13.66 4.15
N LEU A 99 -22.80 14.30 3.78
CA LEU A 99 -21.71 14.63 4.70
C LEU A 99 -21.75 16.09 5.18
N ALA A 100 -22.54 16.98 4.54
CA ALA A 100 -22.64 18.39 4.90
C ALA A 100 -23.12 18.58 6.34
N GLY A 101 -22.45 19.47 7.07
CA GLY A 101 -22.80 19.82 8.45
C GLY A 101 -22.61 18.71 9.48
N ARG A 102 -22.05 17.57 9.10
CA ARG A 102 -21.79 16.42 9.98
C ARG A 102 -20.31 16.34 10.36
N ARG A 103 -20.05 15.83 11.55
CA ARG A 103 -18.72 15.37 11.94
C ARG A 103 -18.59 13.89 11.57
N GLY A 104 -17.42 13.47 11.11
CA GLY A 104 -17.19 12.07 10.76
C GLY A 104 -15.82 11.85 10.16
N LEU A 105 -15.48 10.59 9.98
CA LEU A 105 -14.27 10.14 9.28
C LEU A 105 -14.67 9.48 7.95
N LEU A 106 -14.11 9.97 6.84
CA LEU A 106 -14.18 9.32 5.53
C LEU A 106 -12.85 8.65 5.23
N VAL A 107 -12.87 7.34 5.01
CA VAL A 107 -11.70 6.57 4.58
C VAL A 107 -11.84 6.24 3.09
N LEU A 108 -10.90 6.73 2.28
CA LEU A 108 -10.76 6.40 0.86
C LEU A 108 -9.56 5.48 0.69
N ASP A 109 -9.81 4.21 0.41
CA ASP A 109 -8.75 3.22 0.26
C ASP A 109 -8.36 2.99 -1.21
N THR A 110 -7.06 2.87 -1.50
CA THR A 110 -6.50 2.57 -2.83
C THR A 110 -6.73 3.68 -3.87
N CYS A 111 -6.32 4.91 -3.55
CA CYS A 111 -6.53 6.09 -4.39
C CYS A 111 -5.55 6.21 -5.57
N GLU A 112 -4.46 5.44 -5.60
CA GLU A 112 -3.33 5.65 -6.52
C GLU A 112 -3.68 5.62 -8.00
N ARG A 113 -4.68 4.84 -8.42
CA ARG A 113 -5.10 4.74 -9.83
C ARG A 113 -5.96 5.92 -10.26
N VAL A 114 -6.74 6.46 -9.34
CA VAL A 114 -7.76 7.49 -9.60
C VAL A 114 -7.46 8.80 -8.87
N ARG A 115 -6.18 9.12 -8.68
CA ARG A 115 -5.70 10.29 -7.92
C ARG A 115 -6.41 11.59 -8.30
N VAL A 116 -6.58 11.86 -9.59
CA VAL A 116 -7.22 13.09 -10.09
C VAL A 116 -8.68 13.17 -9.62
N GLY A 117 -9.42 12.05 -9.69
CA GLY A 117 -10.80 11.98 -9.20
C GLY A 117 -10.88 12.12 -7.67
N CYS A 118 -9.93 11.51 -6.94
CA CYS A 118 -9.80 11.68 -5.50
C CYS A 118 -9.50 13.13 -5.13
N ALA A 119 -8.56 13.77 -5.82
CA ALA A 119 -8.22 15.19 -5.59
C ALA A 119 -9.44 16.09 -5.79
N TYR A 120 -10.21 15.86 -6.86
CA TYR A 120 -11.43 16.61 -7.13
C TYR A 120 -12.48 16.42 -6.02
N LEU A 121 -12.79 15.16 -5.66
CA LEU A 121 -13.76 14.84 -4.61
C LEU A 121 -13.33 15.44 -3.26
N VAL A 122 -12.08 15.20 -2.86
CA VAL A 122 -11.55 15.62 -1.56
C VAL A 122 -11.51 17.14 -1.46
N GLY A 123 -11.10 17.86 -2.51
CA GLY A 123 -11.13 19.31 -2.53
C GLY A 123 -12.54 19.86 -2.27
N ARG A 124 -13.55 19.32 -2.99
CA ARG A 124 -14.96 19.71 -2.78
C ARG A 124 -15.46 19.41 -1.37
N LEU A 125 -15.10 18.25 -0.81
CA LEU A 125 -15.49 17.87 0.56
C LEU A 125 -14.77 18.72 1.61
N HIS A 126 -13.48 19.01 1.41
CA HIS A 126 -12.71 19.84 2.34
C HIS A 126 -13.30 21.25 2.51
N ASP A 127 -13.72 21.84 1.39
CA ASP A 127 -14.33 23.18 1.38
C ASP A 127 -15.77 23.19 1.95
N SER A 128 -16.55 22.15 1.64
CA SER A 128 -17.99 22.14 1.94
C SER A 128 -18.35 21.44 3.27
N CYS A 129 -17.45 20.62 3.83
CA CYS A 129 -17.71 19.80 5.02
C CYS A 129 -16.64 20.05 6.10
N PRO A 130 -16.67 21.18 6.83
CA PRO A 130 -15.61 21.55 7.78
C PRO A 130 -15.48 20.58 8.98
N GLY A 131 -16.50 19.79 9.28
CA GLY A 131 -16.47 18.76 10.33
C GLY A 131 -15.97 17.39 9.89
N LEU A 132 -15.67 17.22 8.59
CA LEU A 132 -15.23 15.94 8.05
C LEU A 132 -13.70 15.79 8.14
N GLN A 133 -13.27 14.65 8.66
CA GLN A 133 -11.91 14.16 8.58
C GLN A 133 -11.79 13.19 7.40
N ILE A 134 -10.71 13.25 6.63
CA ILE A 134 -10.52 12.40 5.46
C ILE A 134 -9.17 11.69 5.58
N LEU A 135 -9.22 10.36 5.59
CA LEU A 135 -8.04 9.49 5.56
C LEU A 135 -7.96 8.78 4.21
N MET A 136 -6.86 8.94 3.53
CA MET A 136 -6.63 8.29 2.24
C MET A 136 -5.47 7.30 2.33
N THR A 137 -5.53 6.24 1.54
CA THR A 137 -4.38 5.38 1.29
C THR A 137 -3.99 5.46 -0.18
N SER A 138 -2.70 5.61 -0.45
CA SER A 138 -2.18 5.69 -1.81
C SER A 138 -0.69 5.30 -1.84
N ARG A 139 -0.18 4.92 -2.99
CA ARG A 139 1.27 4.73 -3.20
C ARG A 139 2.00 6.05 -3.42
N SER A 140 1.28 7.05 -3.88
CA SER A 140 1.76 8.40 -4.14
C SER A 140 0.87 9.42 -3.45
N PRO A 141 1.34 10.63 -3.16
CA PRO A 141 0.50 11.72 -2.68
C PRO A 141 -0.67 12.02 -3.64
N ILE A 142 -1.78 12.46 -3.09
CA ILE A 142 -2.95 12.85 -3.90
C ILE A 142 -2.75 14.22 -4.54
N GLY A 143 -2.04 15.13 -3.83
CA GLY A 143 -1.68 16.45 -4.34
C GLY A 143 -2.76 17.52 -4.10
N VAL A 144 -3.54 17.38 -3.03
CA VAL A 144 -4.54 18.38 -2.62
C VAL A 144 -3.95 19.38 -1.62
N PRO A 145 -4.35 20.66 -1.67
CA PRO A 145 -3.95 21.64 -0.66
C PRO A 145 -4.35 21.18 0.75
N GLY A 146 -3.43 21.33 1.71
CA GLY A 146 -3.67 20.89 3.10
C GLY A 146 -3.47 19.39 3.35
N GLU A 147 -3.05 18.61 2.34
CA GLU A 147 -2.75 17.19 2.50
C GLU A 147 -1.55 16.98 3.43
N TYR A 148 -1.79 16.32 4.56
CA TYR A 148 -0.73 15.83 5.43
C TYR A 148 -0.34 14.40 5.03
N ARG A 149 0.94 14.19 4.71
CA ARG A 149 1.45 12.92 4.18
C ARG A 149 2.14 12.13 5.27
N VAL A 150 1.70 10.91 5.48
CA VAL A 150 2.31 9.97 6.44
C VAL A 150 2.93 8.82 5.65
N PRO A 151 4.26 8.83 5.45
CA PRO A 151 4.95 7.77 4.76
C PRO A 151 5.09 6.55 5.66
N LEU A 152 4.51 5.42 5.27
CA LEU A 152 4.74 4.14 5.93
C LEU A 152 6.01 3.50 5.40
N ARG A 153 6.93 3.20 6.31
CA ARG A 153 8.19 2.49 6.02
C ARG A 153 8.01 0.98 6.16
N PRO A 154 8.83 0.17 5.48
CA PRO A 154 8.93 -1.26 5.78
C PRO A 154 9.21 -1.52 7.26
N LEU A 155 8.84 -2.69 7.74
CA LEU A 155 9.08 -3.11 9.12
C LEU A 155 10.57 -3.20 9.42
N SER A 156 10.97 -2.93 10.67
CA SER A 156 12.30 -3.27 11.14
C SER A 156 12.51 -4.78 11.10
N ARG A 157 13.77 -5.21 11.23
CA ARG A 157 14.10 -6.64 11.29
C ARG A 157 13.36 -7.34 12.46
N GLU A 158 13.33 -6.70 13.62
CA GLU A 158 12.70 -7.22 14.83
C GLU A 158 11.20 -7.33 14.64
N GLN A 159 10.56 -6.30 14.10
CA GLN A 159 9.13 -6.29 13.77
C GLN A 159 8.78 -7.36 12.73
N THR A 160 9.66 -7.58 11.74
CA THR A 160 9.48 -8.61 10.72
C THR A 160 9.55 -10.01 11.34
N VAL A 161 10.49 -10.25 12.27
CA VAL A 161 10.61 -11.51 13.02
C VAL A 161 9.36 -11.76 13.84
N GLU A 162 8.87 -10.76 14.57
CA GLU A 162 7.68 -10.86 15.41
C GLU A 162 6.44 -11.18 14.57
N LEU A 163 6.22 -10.41 13.50
CA LEU A 163 5.10 -10.62 12.58
C LEU A 163 5.15 -12.00 11.93
N LEU A 164 6.32 -12.46 11.48
CA LEU A 164 6.48 -13.76 10.86
C LEU A 164 6.14 -14.89 11.83
N ARG A 165 6.60 -14.82 13.09
CA ARG A 165 6.27 -15.80 14.12
C ARG A 165 4.77 -15.84 14.39
N GLU A 166 4.15 -14.67 14.60
CA GLU A 166 2.70 -14.58 14.82
C GLU A 166 1.92 -15.21 13.66
N LYS A 167 2.24 -14.83 12.42
CA LYS A 167 1.50 -15.32 11.25
C LYS A 167 1.77 -16.81 10.96
N ALA A 168 2.99 -17.32 11.22
CA ALA A 168 3.29 -18.74 11.13
C ALA A 168 2.51 -19.54 12.17
N ALA A 169 2.46 -19.08 13.43
CA ALA A 169 1.68 -19.70 14.49
C ALA A 169 0.18 -19.78 14.14
N MET A 170 -0.39 -18.75 13.53
CA MET A 170 -1.78 -18.76 13.02
C MET A 170 -2.01 -19.81 11.91
N GLN A 171 -0.95 -20.29 11.25
CA GLN A 171 -1.01 -21.39 10.28
C GLN A 171 -0.69 -22.76 10.93
N GLY A 172 -0.52 -22.81 12.25
CA GLY A 172 -0.15 -24.02 12.99
C GLY A 172 1.34 -24.39 12.84
N VAL A 173 2.19 -23.45 12.43
CA VAL A 173 3.63 -23.66 12.24
C VAL A 173 4.40 -23.05 13.40
N ASP A 174 5.07 -23.90 14.19
CA ASP A 174 6.08 -23.46 15.16
C ASP A 174 7.41 -23.24 14.43
N LEU A 175 7.76 -21.97 14.24
CA LEU A 175 8.92 -21.59 13.45
C LEU A 175 10.15 -21.36 14.34
N PRO A 176 11.21 -22.21 14.23
CA PRO A 176 12.41 -22.05 15.02
C PRO A 176 13.07 -20.68 14.85
N VAL A 177 13.60 -20.10 15.92
CA VAL A 177 14.20 -18.76 15.95
C VAL A 177 15.26 -18.55 14.85
N PHE A 178 16.07 -19.57 14.60
CA PHE A 178 17.08 -19.54 13.55
C PHE A 178 16.47 -19.27 12.16
N TRP A 179 15.46 -20.05 11.77
CA TRP A 179 14.78 -19.88 10.49
C TRP A 179 13.96 -18.60 10.43
N THR A 180 13.35 -18.19 11.55
CA THR A 180 12.60 -16.94 11.61
C THR A 180 13.49 -15.74 11.24
N ARG A 181 14.72 -15.68 11.80
CA ARG A 181 15.66 -14.59 11.52
C ARG A 181 16.14 -14.59 10.07
N LEU A 182 16.50 -15.76 9.54
CA LEU A 182 16.95 -15.88 8.14
C LEU A 182 15.85 -15.51 7.14
N LEU A 183 14.64 -15.99 7.37
CA LEU A 183 13.50 -15.65 6.53
C LEU A 183 13.15 -14.16 6.63
N ALA A 184 13.17 -13.56 7.83
CA ALA A 184 12.88 -12.14 8.02
C ALA A 184 13.82 -11.25 7.20
N GLU A 185 15.11 -11.57 7.11
CA GLU A 185 16.06 -10.85 6.25
C GLU A 185 15.67 -10.90 4.76
N ARG A 186 15.23 -12.07 4.31
CA ARG A 186 14.81 -12.25 2.91
C ARG A 186 13.45 -11.65 2.58
N LEU A 187 12.62 -11.37 3.59
CA LEU A 187 11.30 -10.74 3.44
C LEU A 187 11.37 -9.21 3.44
N ASP A 188 12.55 -8.62 3.75
CA ASP A 188 12.89 -7.20 3.56
C ASP A 188 11.90 -6.22 4.22
N GLY A 189 11.32 -6.61 5.36
CA GLY A 189 10.38 -5.75 6.09
C GLY A 189 9.02 -5.55 5.40
N ASP A 190 8.69 -6.30 4.34
CA ASP A 190 7.41 -6.19 3.65
C ASP A 190 6.33 -7.07 4.32
N PRO A 191 5.30 -6.48 4.96
CA PRO A 191 4.24 -7.23 5.63
C PRO A 191 3.47 -8.19 4.72
N LEU A 192 3.28 -7.85 3.44
CA LEU A 192 2.64 -8.75 2.48
C LEU A 192 3.51 -9.98 2.23
N SER A 193 4.80 -9.80 2.01
CA SER A 193 5.75 -10.91 1.86
C SER A 193 5.75 -11.81 3.09
N VAL A 194 5.70 -11.24 4.29
CA VAL A 194 5.60 -12.00 5.55
C VAL A 194 4.34 -12.84 5.61
N LEU A 195 3.18 -12.23 5.29
CA LEU A 195 1.89 -12.94 5.27
C LEU A 195 1.89 -14.10 4.27
N LEU A 196 2.41 -13.86 3.07
CA LEU A 196 2.50 -14.88 2.02
C LEU A 196 3.46 -16.01 2.42
N ALA A 197 4.61 -15.69 3.00
CA ALA A 197 5.58 -16.66 3.51
C ALA A 197 4.98 -17.55 4.60
N ALA A 198 4.30 -16.97 5.59
CA ALA A 198 3.64 -17.72 6.65
C ALA A 198 2.59 -18.69 6.08
N ARG A 199 1.80 -18.28 5.12
CA ARG A 199 0.81 -19.14 4.46
C ARG A 199 1.46 -20.23 3.61
N THR A 200 2.62 -19.97 3.00
CA THR A 200 3.40 -20.97 2.26
C THR A 200 3.92 -22.05 3.21
N LEU A 201 4.45 -21.66 4.36
CA LEU A 201 4.87 -22.60 5.41
C LEU A 201 3.72 -23.49 5.89
N GLY A 202 2.51 -22.94 6.03
CA GLY A 202 1.28 -23.70 6.36
C GLY A 202 0.83 -24.69 5.28
N LYS A 203 1.48 -24.72 4.10
CA LYS A 203 1.22 -25.64 2.97
C LYS A 203 2.24 -26.79 2.89
N SER A 204 2.83 -27.20 4.01
CA SER A 204 3.81 -28.26 4.09
C SER A 204 5.17 -27.95 3.42
N VAL A 205 5.47 -26.68 3.20
CA VAL A 205 6.79 -26.21 2.78
C VAL A 205 7.64 -26.03 4.02
N THR A 206 8.84 -26.63 4.06
CA THR A 206 9.74 -26.47 5.21
C THR A 206 10.37 -25.06 5.21
N PRO A 207 10.76 -24.52 6.40
CA PRO A 207 11.48 -23.25 6.48
C PRO A 207 12.76 -23.20 5.63
N GLN A 208 13.48 -24.31 5.55
CA GLN A 208 14.67 -24.46 4.72
C GLN A 208 14.36 -24.34 3.23
N GLN A 209 13.31 -25.03 2.76
CA GLN A 209 12.88 -24.97 1.36
C GLN A 209 12.43 -23.56 0.98
N LEU A 210 11.63 -22.91 1.84
CA LEU A 210 11.21 -21.53 1.61
C LEU A 210 12.41 -20.58 1.54
N TYR A 211 13.37 -20.72 2.49
CA TYR A 211 14.57 -19.90 2.51
C TYR A 211 15.40 -20.09 1.25
N SER A 212 15.65 -21.34 0.82
CA SER A 212 16.38 -21.63 -0.41
C SER A 212 15.72 -20.99 -1.62
N SER A 213 14.39 -21.12 -1.76
CA SER A 213 13.65 -20.48 -2.84
C SER A 213 13.72 -18.94 -2.80
N LEU A 214 13.71 -18.34 -1.61
CA LEU A 214 13.85 -16.89 -1.48
C LEU A 214 15.27 -16.37 -1.75
N CYS A 215 16.27 -17.25 -1.77
CA CYS A 215 17.65 -16.93 -2.14
C CYS A 215 17.90 -17.03 -3.65
N GLU A 216 17.07 -17.77 -4.39
CA GLU A 216 17.17 -17.89 -5.83
C GLU A 216 16.59 -16.64 -6.54
N PRO A 217 17.32 -16.05 -7.50
CA PRO A 217 16.82 -14.89 -8.24
C PRO A 217 15.46 -15.14 -8.90
N GLY A 218 14.50 -14.27 -8.66
CA GLY A 218 13.15 -14.34 -9.24
C GLY A 218 12.22 -15.43 -8.67
N ALA A 219 12.75 -16.44 -7.96
CA ALA A 219 11.92 -17.53 -7.41
C ALA A 219 10.95 -17.06 -6.33
N ARG A 220 11.21 -15.90 -5.68
CA ARG A 220 10.30 -15.23 -4.74
C ARG A 220 8.87 -15.15 -5.28
N PHE A 221 8.69 -14.78 -6.54
CA PHE A 221 7.37 -14.60 -7.16
C PHE A 221 6.64 -15.91 -7.43
N GLY A 222 7.36 -17.03 -7.48
CA GLY A 222 6.79 -18.37 -7.60
C GLY A 222 6.35 -18.97 -6.27
N VAL A 223 6.94 -18.57 -5.15
CA VAL A 223 6.63 -19.15 -3.82
C VAL A 223 5.72 -18.27 -2.97
N LEU A 224 5.73 -16.93 -3.16
CA LEU A 224 4.87 -16.00 -2.43
C LEU A 224 3.55 -15.76 -3.19
N ILE A 225 2.71 -16.81 -3.30
CA ILE A 225 1.50 -16.84 -4.13
C ILE A 225 0.21 -17.13 -3.37
N HIS A 226 0.27 -17.42 -2.06
CA HIS A 226 -0.87 -17.86 -1.27
C HIS A 226 -1.58 -16.69 -0.54
N GLY A 227 -1.81 -15.59 -1.23
CA GLY A 227 -2.49 -14.42 -0.64
C GLY A 227 -4.00 -14.58 -0.48
N PRO A 228 -4.66 -13.58 0.12
CA PRO A 228 -6.11 -13.53 0.21
C PRO A 228 -6.74 -13.48 -1.19
N LYS A 229 -7.99 -13.92 -1.31
CA LYS A 229 -8.72 -13.82 -2.58
C LYS A 229 -9.00 -12.36 -2.93
N ASP A 230 -9.37 -11.57 -1.94
CA ASP A 230 -9.68 -10.15 -2.06
C ASP A 230 -8.79 -9.32 -1.12
N PRO A 231 -8.26 -8.21 -1.59
CA PRO A 231 -8.25 -7.79 -3.01
C PRO A 231 -7.30 -8.63 -3.87
N ALA A 232 -7.70 -8.88 -5.12
CA ALA A 232 -6.97 -9.76 -6.05
C ALA A 232 -5.49 -9.36 -6.28
N ARG A 233 -5.16 -8.06 -6.14
CA ARG A 233 -3.79 -7.53 -6.21
C ARG A 233 -2.85 -8.07 -5.11
N HIS A 234 -3.38 -8.50 -3.97
CA HIS A 234 -2.60 -9.07 -2.85
C HIS A 234 -2.55 -10.61 -2.89
N ARG A 235 -3.13 -11.24 -3.91
CA ARG A 235 -3.15 -12.70 -4.04
C ARG A 235 -1.75 -13.27 -4.25
N THR A 236 -0.87 -12.54 -4.93
CA THR A 236 0.54 -12.90 -5.10
C THR A 236 1.41 -11.65 -4.95
N LEU A 237 2.66 -11.84 -4.53
CA LEU A 237 3.62 -10.74 -4.47
C LEU A 237 3.83 -10.13 -5.86
N LEU A 238 3.94 -10.97 -6.89
CA LEU A 238 4.10 -10.51 -8.29
C LEU A 238 2.99 -9.53 -8.69
N ARG A 239 1.72 -9.84 -8.40
CA ARG A 239 0.59 -8.95 -8.72
C ARG A 239 0.67 -7.61 -7.98
N ALA A 240 1.08 -7.65 -6.70
CA ALA A 240 1.21 -6.44 -5.91
C ALA A 240 2.30 -5.50 -6.47
N ILE A 241 3.43 -6.06 -6.93
CA ILE A 241 4.51 -5.27 -7.52
C ILE A 241 4.17 -4.84 -8.95
N ALA A 242 3.61 -5.74 -9.77
CA ALA A 242 3.17 -5.42 -11.13
C ALA A 242 2.16 -4.25 -11.15
N TRP A 243 1.27 -4.18 -10.16
CA TRP A 243 0.37 -3.03 -10.00
C TRP A 243 1.12 -1.69 -9.84
N SER A 244 2.26 -1.66 -9.08
CA SER A 244 3.11 -0.45 -9.01
C SER A 244 3.72 -0.12 -10.37
N HIS A 245 4.17 -1.14 -11.10
CA HIS A 245 4.76 -0.97 -12.42
C HIS A 245 3.74 -0.44 -13.44
N ASP A 246 2.49 -0.90 -13.39
CA ASP A 246 1.42 -0.43 -14.27
C ASP A 246 1.07 1.05 -14.06
N LEU A 247 1.30 1.58 -12.85
CA LEU A 247 1.09 2.98 -12.52
C LEU A 247 2.22 3.89 -13.01
N CYS A 248 3.40 3.33 -13.30
CA CYS A 248 4.56 4.07 -13.78
C CYS A 248 4.48 4.38 -15.28
N GLY A 249 4.98 5.55 -15.67
CA GLY A 249 5.20 5.90 -17.07
C GLY A 249 6.34 5.09 -17.71
N ARG A 250 6.46 5.17 -19.03
CA ARG A 250 7.46 4.38 -19.79
C ARG A 250 8.90 4.67 -19.34
N ALA A 251 9.24 5.94 -19.13
CA ALA A 251 10.59 6.33 -18.71
C ALA A 251 10.90 5.84 -17.28
N GLU A 252 9.93 5.96 -16.37
CA GLU A 252 10.02 5.46 -15.00
C GLU A 252 10.21 3.93 -14.95
N ARG A 253 9.46 3.18 -15.75
CA ARG A 253 9.59 1.72 -15.88
C ARG A 253 11.00 1.33 -16.35
N LEU A 254 11.54 2.06 -17.32
CA LEU A 254 12.89 1.83 -17.82
C LEU A 254 13.94 2.12 -16.75
N LEU A 255 13.79 3.26 -16.02
CA LEU A 255 14.70 3.58 -14.92
C LEU A 255 14.58 2.54 -13.82
N TRP A 256 13.37 2.12 -13.42
CA TRP A 256 13.19 1.05 -12.43
C TRP A 256 13.96 -0.23 -12.81
N ALA A 257 13.78 -0.70 -14.05
CA ALA A 257 14.52 -1.86 -14.54
C ALA A 257 16.05 -1.67 -14.41
N ARG A 258 16.58 -0.50 -14.80
CA ARG A 258 18.02 -0.19 -14.71
C ARG A 258 18.51 -0.10 -13.25
N LEU A 259 17.72 0.50 -12.34
CA LEU A 259 18.06 0.58 -10.92
C LEU A 259 18.19 -0.79 -10.26
N SER A 260 17.58 -1.83 -10.81
CA SER A 260 17.67 -3.20 -10.29
C SER A 260 19.10 -3.79 -10.39
N ALA A 261 19.99 -3.17 -11.18
CA ALA A 261 21.40 -3.53 -11.25
C ALA A 261 22.19 -3.11 -10.00
N PHE A 262 21.72 -2.14 -9.22
CA PHE A 262 22.36 -1.81 -7.95
C PHE A 262 22.07 -2.90 -6.91
N THR A 263 23.14 -3.41 -6.28
CA THR A 263 23.02 -4.46 -5.26
C THR A 263 22.77 -3.92 -3.84
N GLY A 264 22.99 -2.62 -3.63
CA GLY A 264 22.83 -1.91 -2.36
C GLY A 264 22.08 -0.60 -2.52
N ASN A 265 22.24 0.29 -1.53
CA ASN A 265 21.76 1.66 -1.60
C ASN A 265 22.55 2.44 -2.67
N PHE A 266 21.96 3.49 -3.21
CA PHE A 266 22.55 4.33 -4.24
C PHE A 266 22.20 5.81 -3.98
N THR A 267 22.97 6.72 -4.59
CA THR A 267 22.73 8.16 -4.53
C THR A 267 22.08 8.67 -5.81
N ALA A 268 21.44 9.86 -5.75
CA ALA A 268 20.92 10.52 -6.94
C ALA A 268 22.02 10.81 -7.97
N GLU A 269 23.23 11.14 -7.51
CA GLU A 269 24.38 11.40 -8.40
C GLU A 269 24.81 10.15 -9.18
N GLN A 270 24.83 8.98 -8.51
CA GLN A 270 25.08 7.69 -9.19
C GLN A 270 24.04 7.41 -10.26
N VAL A 271 22.75 7.63 -9.96
CA VAL A 271 21.66 7.45 -10.94
C VAL A 271 21.83 8.39 -12.13
N LYS A 272 22.12 9.66 -11.89
CA LYS A 272 22.37 10.65 -12.92
C LYS A 272 23.56 10.31 -13.81
N THR A 273 24.67 9.90 -13.20
CA THR A 273 25.89 9.55 -13.91
C THR A 273 25.71 8.30 -14.78
N VAL A 274 24.99 7.28 -14.28
CA VAL A 274 24.85 6.00 -14.97
C VAL A 274 23.69 6.00 -15.97
N PHE A 275 22.60 6.70 -15.67
CA PHE A 275 21.33 6.54 -16.40
C PHE A 275 20.73 7.84 -16.96
N ALA A 276 21.29 9.00 -16.63
CA ALA A 276 20.80 10.33 -17.04
C ALA A 276 19.29 10.59 -16.66
N GLY A 277 18.84 10.05 -15.52
CA GLY A 277 17.41 9.97 -15.13
C GLY A 277 17.05 10.74 -13.87
N ASP A 278 17.17 12.07 -13.85
CA ASP A 278 16.87 12.89 -12.65
C ASP A 278 15.36 13.00 -12.35
N GLY A 279 14.54 13.25 -13.38
CA GLY A 279 13.09 13.44 -13.21
C GLY A 279 12.36 12.15 -12.89
N GLU A 280 12.75 11.06 -13.50
CA GLU A 280 12.17 9.73 -13.31
C GLU A 280 12.50 9.16 -11.92
N LEU A 281 13.66 9.48 -11.34
CA LEU A 281 14.00 9.07 -9.98
C LEU A 281 13.04 9.72 -8.97
N ALA A 282 12.77 11.02 -9.10
CA ALA A 282 11.83 11.73 -8.25
C ALA A 282 10.42 11.12 -8.33
N ALA A 283 9.97 10.77 -9.54
CA ALA A 283 8.68 10.12 -9.75
C ALA A 283 8.63 8.71 -9.13
N LEU A 284 9.70 7.91 -9.22
CA LEU A 284 9.78 6.60 -8.56
C LEU A 284 9.79 6.69 -7.03
N ILE A 285 10.41 7.75 -6.47
CA ILE A 285 10.36 8.03 -5.03
C ILE A 285 8.94 8.42 -4.63
N GLU A 286 8.31 9.32 -5.39
CA GLU A 286 6.93 9.73 -5.14
C GLU A 286 5.95 8.54 -5.23
N ALA A 287 6.17 7.62 -6.18
CA ALA A 287 5.40 6.39 -6.33
C ALA A 287 5.73 5.31 -5.28
N SER A 288 6.62 5.60 -4.33
CA SER A 288 7.09 4.66 -3.31
C SER A 288 7.69 3.35 -3.89
N VAL A 289 8.23 3.41 -5.09
CA VAL A 289 8.98 2.32 -5.74
C VAL A 289 10.42 2.32 -5.23
N VAL A 290 11.01 3.51 -5.11
CA VAL A 290 12.31 3.78 -4.50
C VAL A 290 12.08 4.44 -3.16
N LEU A 291 12.78 4.00 -2.13
CA LEU A 291 12.63 4.51 -0.78
C LEU A 291 13.84 5.36 -0.38
N PRO A 292 13.62 6.55 0.19
CA PRO A 292 14.69 7.33 0.78
C PRO A 292 15.13 6.70 2.10
N GLU A 293 16.43 6.72 2.37
CA GLU A 293 17.05 6.30 3.63
C GLU A 293 17.54 7.53 4.42
N ASP A 294 17.74 7.36 5.72
CA ASP A 294 18.06 8.48 6.63
C ASP A 294 19.47 9.07 6.40
N ASP A 295 20.36 8.33 5.70
CA ASP A 295 21.71 8.76 5.31
C ASP A 295 21.76 9.55 3.98
N GLY A 296 20.62 9.87 3.40
CA GLY A 296 20.50 10.58 2.12
C GLY A 296 20.70 9.69 0.89
N THR A 297 20.82 8.39 1.07
CA THR A 297 20.80 7.41 -0.02
C THR A 297 19.38 6.96 -0.34
N PHE A 298 19.24 6.17 -1.39
CA PHE A 298 17.99 5.56 -1.81
C PHE A 298 18.12 4.06 -1.87
N ARG A 299 17.02 3.37 -1.58
CA ARG A 299 16.94 1.91 -1.63
C ARG A 299 15.83 1.47 -2.58
N LEU A 300 16.14 0.49 -3.40
CA LEU A 300 15.13 -0.27 -4.13
C LEU A 300 14.77 -1.51 -3.30
N PRO A 301 13.54 -1.63 -2.77
CA PRO A 301 13.13 -2.81 -1.99
C PRO A 301 13.41 -4.11 -2.73
N LEU A 302 13.76 -5.18 -1.99
CA LEU A 302 14.21 -6.44 -2.60
C LEU A 302 13.24 -7.00 -3.62
N ALA A 303 11.95 -6.99 -3.34
CA ALA A 303 10.93 -7.44 -4.29
C ALA A 303 10.86 -6.55 -5.55
N HIS A 304 11.01 -5.23 -5.41
CA HIS A 304 11.05 -4.31 -6.54
C HIS A 304 12.32 -4.51 -7.37
N ARG A 305 13.46 -4.80 -6.73
CA ARG A 305 14.72 -5.12 -7.41
C ARG A 305 14.61 -6.39 -8.23
N GLU A 306 14.16 -7.49 -7.63
CA GLU A 306 14.00 -8.76 -8.34
C GLU A 306 13.00 -8.63 -9.50
N TYR A 307 11.92 -7.85 -9.33
CA TYR A 307 10.98 -7.56 -10.41
C TYR A 307 11.64 -6.77 -11.55
N GLY A 308 12.44 -5.74 -11.23
CA GLY A 308 13.22 -5.00 -12.23
C GLY A 308 14.21 -5.87 -13.00
N GLN A 309 14.86 -6.84 -12.34
CA GLN A 309 15.73 -7.81 -12.99
C GLN A 309 14.98 -8.70 -13.99
N LEU A 310 13.78 -9.19 -13.63
CA LEU A 310 12.93 -9.93 -14.57
C LEU A 310 12.58 -9.10 -15.81
N LEU A 311 12.34 -7.80 -15.64
CA LEU A 311 12.09 -6.90 -16.78
C LEU A 311 13.31 -6.76 -17.67
N LEU A 312 14.51 -6.63 -17.10
CA LEU A 312 15.77 -6.56 -17.88
C LEU A 312 16.01 -7.85 -18.67
N GLU A 313 15.78 -9.02 -18.07
CA GLU A 313 15.89 -10.31 -18.75
C GLU A 313 14.89 -10.43 -19.90
N GLY A 314 13.67 -9.93 -19.73
CA GLY A 314 12.64 -9.86 -20.76
C GLY A 314 13.00 -8.91 -21.92
N LEU A 315 13.69 -7.81 -21.63
CA LEU A 315 14.16 -6.85 -22.64
C LEU A 315 15.39 -7.37 -23.43
N GLY A 316 16.17 -8.28 -22.85
CA GLY A 316 17.35 -8.88 -23.46
C GLY A 316 17.08 -10.14 -24.29
N ARG A 317 15.85 -10.63 -24.35
CA ARG A 317 15.46 -11.75 -25.23
C ARG A 317 14.96 -11.20 -26.56
N PRO A 318 15.61 -11.58 -27.70
CA PRO A 318 15.21 -11.14 -29.03
C PRO A 318 13.82 -11.67 -29.45
#